data_77366ee7bfd6278f9219104bfeb99300
#
_entry.id   77366ee7bfd6278f9219104bfeb99300
#
_cell.length_a   1.000
_cell.length_b   1.000
_cell.length_c   1.000
_cell.angle_alpha   90.00
_cell.angle_beta   90.00
_cell.angle_gamma   90.00
#
_symmetry.space_group_name_H-M   'P 1'
#
loop_
_entity.id
_entity.type
_entity.pdbx_description
1 polymer ?
#
loop_
_entity_poly.entity_id
_entity_poly.type
_entity_poly.pdbx_seq_one_letter_code
_entity_poly.pdbx_strand_id
1 'polypeptide(L)' 'MENIRELLLHSDGITLVQAVKKAGIGSTGGQSKYLIREGHIQLNGQMHTSPNTTLKVGDKFGSKDGETWVVTL' A
#
# COMPACT_ATOMS: atom_id res chain seq x y z
N MET A 1 -9.72 -17.70 3.59
CA MET A 1 -9.86 -17.00 2.30
C MET A 1 -9.24 -15.64 2.39
N GLU A 2 -8.37 -15.32 1.46
CA GLU A 2 -7.80 -14.00 1.41
C GLU A 2 -8.80 -13.03 0.79
N ASN A 3 -9.04 -11.93 1.49
CA ASN A 3 -9.82 -10.84 0.94
C ASN A 3 -8.87 -9.86 0.28
N ILE A 4 -8.90 -9.85 -1.05
CA ILE A 4 -8.10 -8.88 -1.80
C ILE A 4 -9.02 -7.75 -2.21
N ARG A 5 -8.65 -6.54 -1.85
CA ARG A 5 -9.39 -5.33 -2.21
C ARG A 5 -8.69 -4.62 -3.35
N GLU A 6 -9.44 -3.88 -4.13
CA GLU A 6 -8.89 -3.14 -5.25
C GLU A 6 -8.73 -1.66 -4.89
N LEU A 7 -7.59 -1.10 -5.27
CA LEU A 7 -7.34 0.34 -5.17
C LEU A 7 -7.30 0.91 -6.58
N LEU A 8 -8.32 1.67 -6.91
CA LEU A 8 -8.42 2.27 -8.24
C LEU A 8 -7.49 3.48 -8.37
N LEU A 9 -6.71 3.50 -9.43
CA LEU A 9 -5.89 4.64 -9.77
C LEU A 9 -6.63 5.53 -10.77
N HIS A 10 -6.61 6.83 -10.53
CA HIS A 10 -7.17 7.81 -11.46
C HIS A 10 -6.10 8.42 -12.36
N SER A 11 -4.84 8.16 -12.07
CA SER A 11 -3.71 8.66 -12.84
C SER A 11 -2.53 7.73 -12.66
N ASP A 12 -1.55 7.81 -13.57
CA ASP A 12 -0.35 6.99 -13.49
C ASP A 12 0.49 7.38 -12.28
N GLY A 13 0.98 6.36 -11.59
CA GLY A 13 1.97 6.55 -10.54
C GLY A 13 1.39 7.02 -9.23
N ILE A 14 1.16 6.07 -8.33
CA ILE A 14 0.86 6.37 -6.94
C ILE A 14 2.02 5.83 -6.10
N THR A 15 2.44 6.58 -5.08
CA THR A 15 3.48 6.09 -4.18
C THR A 15 2.88 5.17 -3.14
N LEU A 16 3.74 4.33 -2.54
CA LEU A 16 3.30 3.39 -1.51
C LEU A 16 2.63 4.12 -0.34
N VAL A 17 3.20 5.26 0.10
CA VAL A 17 2.61 6.02 1.20
C VAL A 17 1.22 6.55 0.83
N GLN A 18 1.04 7.00 -0.39
CA GLN A 18 -0.28 7.47 -0.86
C GLN A 18 -1.27 6.32 -0.92
N ALA A 19 -0.83 5.15 -1.39
CA ALA A 19 -1.68 3.97 -1.48
C ALA A 19 -2.12 3.49 -0.10
N VAL A 20 -1.20 3.44 0.85
CA VAL A 20 -1.49 3.03 2.23
C VAL A 20 -2.51 3.98 2.86
N LYS A 21 -2.37 5.27 2.61
CA LYS A 21 -3.33 6.26 3.11
C LYS A 21 -4.70 6.11 2.44
N LYS A 22 -4.74 5.95 1.12
CA LYS A 22 -6.00 5.80 0.38
C LYS A 22 -6.74 4.53 0.77
N ALA A 23 -6.00 3.46 1.06
CA ALA A 23 -6.60 2.20 1.50
C ALA A 23 -7.13 2.27 2.93
N GLY A 24 -6.82 3.34 3.66
CA GLY A 24 -7.26 3.47 5.05
C GLY A 24 -6.41 2.68 6.04
N ILE A 25 -5.31 2.09 5.59
CA ILE A 25 -4.37 1.37 6.48
C ILE A 25 -3.71 2.36 7.41
N GLY A 26 -3.28 3.51 6.86
CA GLY A 26 -2.81 4.64 7.64
C GLY A 26 -3.85 5.75 7.60
N SER A 27 -4.12 6.39 8.73
CA SER A 27 -5.14 7.44 8.80
C SER A 27 -4.64 8.79 8.31
N THR A 28 -3.32 9.00 8.32
CA THR A 28 -2.69 10.22 7.84
C THR A 28 -1.46 9.87 7.01
N GLY A 29 -0.93 10.86 6.27
CA GLY A 29 0.32 10.66 5.54
C GLY A 29 1.48 10.32 6.47
N GLY A 30 1.57 11.00 7.62
CA GLY A 30 2.61 10.73 8.60
C GLY A 30 2.53 9.35 9.21
N GLN A 31 1.32 8.91 9.56
CA GLN A 31 1.13 7.56 10.07
C GLN A 31 1.44 6.50 9.01
N SER A 32 1.01 6.74 7.78
CA SER A 32 1.29 5.82 6.67
C SER A 32 2.79 5.67 6.46
N LYS A 33 3.53 6.78 6.48
CA LYS A 33 4.97 6.76 6.34
C LYS A 33 5.63 5.99 7.50
N TYR A 34 5.16 6.20 8.73
CA TYR A 34 5.65 5.48 9.89
C TYR A 34 5.46 3.97 9.73
N LEU A 35 4.26 3.55 9.35
CA LEU A 35 3.95 2.13 9.17
C LEU A 35 4.87 1.49 8.14
N ILE A 36 5.14 2.19 7.04
CA ILE A 36 6.01 1.67 6.00
C ILE A 36 7.45 1.56 6.52
N ARG A 37 7.96 2.60 7.15
CA ARG A 37 9.34 2.62 7.64
C ARG A 37 9.61 1.59 8.73
N GLU A 38 8.60 1.29 9.55
CA GLU A 38 8.71 0.30 10.62
C GLU A 38 8.50 -1.14 10.15
N GLY A 39 8.29 -1.33 8.85
CA GLY A 39 8.17 -2.67 8.29
C GLY A 39 6.81 -3.32 8.48
N HIS A 40 5.77 -2.53 8.74
CA HIS A 40 4.42 -3.07 8.90
C HIS A 40 3.70 -3.26 7.57
N ILE A 41 4.28 -2.79 6.47
CA ILE A 41 3.66 -2.85 5.16
C ILE A 41 4.45 -3.80 4.26
N GLN A 42 3.73 -4.63 3.52
CA GLN A 42 4.30 -5.52 2.52
C GLN A 42 3.94 -5.03 1.12
N LEU A 43 4.86 -5.21 0.20
CA LEU A 43 4.65 -4.96 -1.22
C LEU A 43 4.98 -6.24 -1.97
N ASN A 44 3.98 -6.79 -2.68
CA ASN A 44 4.12 -8.04 -3.43
C ASN A 44 4.65 -9.19 -2.56
N GLY A 45 4.18 -9.24 -1.31
CA GLY A 45 4.51 -10.32 -0.39
C GLY A 45 5.80 -10.12 0.39
N GLN A 46 6.48 -9.01 0.21
CA GLN A 46 7.74 -8.73 0.91
C GLN A 46 7.64 -7.44 1.70
N MET A 47 8.25 -7.43 2.87
CA MET A 47 8.34 -6.21 3.68
C MET A 47 9.01 -5.10 2.90
N HIS A 48 8.41 -3.92 2.90
CA HIS A 48 8.90 -2.79 2.14
C HIS A 48 8.91 -1.55 3.02
N THR A 49 10.05 -0.87 3.07
CA THR A 49 10.24 0.24 4.01
C THR A 49 10.43 1.60 3.33
N SER A 50 10.29 1.67 2.01
CA SER A 50 10.47 2.91 1.25
C SER A 50 9.12 3.52 0.89
N PRO A 51 8.70 4.62 1.57
CA PRO A 51 7.37 5.21 1.33
C PRO A 51 7.20 5.79 -0.07
N ASN A 52 8.28 6.21 -0.69
CA ASN A 52 8.24 6.89 -1.98
C ASN A 52 8.29 5.96 -3.19
N THR A 53 8.21 4.65 -2.95
CA THR A 53 8.20 3.68 -4.06
C THR A 53 6.94 3.87 -4.89
N THR A 54 7.11 4.02 -6.19
CA THR A 54 5.98 4.15 -7.12
C THR A 54 5.39 2.77 -7.42
N LEU A 55 4.07 2.67 -7.27
CA LEU A 55 3.36 1.43 -7.55
C LEU A 55 2.82 1.44 -8.97
N LYS A 56 2.63 0.23 -9.51
CA LYS A 56 2.08 0.00 -10.84
C LYS A 56 0.81 -0.81 -10.73
N VAL A 57 0.00 -0.77 -11.78
CA VAL A 57 -1.17 -1.65 -11.88
C VAL A 57 -0.71 -3.10 -11.73
N GLY A 58 -1.39 -3.82 -10.86
CA GLY A 58 -1.05 -5.20 -10.54
C GLY A 58 -0.22 -5.37 -9.28
N ASP A 59 0.40 -4.30 -8.78
CA ASP A 59 1.13 -4.38 -7.51
C ASP A 59 0.17 -4.63 -6.36
N LYS A 60 0.58 -5.50 -5.45
CA LYS A 60 -0.18 -5.83 -4.24
C LYS A 60 0.54 -5.29 -3.02
N PHE A 61 -0.22 -4.68 -2.14
CA PHE A 61 0.34 -4.14 -0.90
C PHE A 61 -0.66 -4.32 0.23
N GLY A 62 -0.19 -4.25 1.45
CA GLY A 62 -1.06 -4.34 2.61
C GLY A 62 -0.27 -4.38 3.90
N SER A 63 -0.98 -4.39 5.02
CA SER A 63 -0.34 -4.56 6.30
C SER A 63 -0.01 -6.03 6.52
N LYS A 64 1.02 -6.26 7.33
CA LYS A 64 1.54 -7.60 7.60
C LYS A 64 0.47 -8.56 8.09
N ASP A 65 -0.44 -8.08 8.93
CA ASP A 65 -1.50 -8.88 9.53
C ASP A 65 -2.90 -8.48 9.04
N GLY A 66 -2.98 -7.69 7.99
CA GLY A 66 -4.23 -7.14 7.52
C GLY A 66 -4.58 -7.54 6.11
N GLU A 67 -5.41 -6.72 5.50
CA GLU A 67 -5.92 -6.96 4.16
C GLU A 67 -4.86 -6.69 3.11
N THR A 68 -4.97 -7.41 2.00
CA THR A 68 -4.16 -7.17 0.82
C THR A 68 -4.96 -6.35 -0.19
N TRP A 69 -4.30 -5.36 -0.77
CA TRP A 69 -4.87 -4.49 -1.80
C TRP A 69 -4.10 -4.69 -3.10
N VAL A 70 -4.81 -4.64 -4.20
CA VAL A 70 -4.19 -4.68 -5.53
C VAL A 70 -4.48 -3.37 -6.26
N VAL A 71 -3.46 -2.82 -6.89
CA VAL A 71 -3.58 -1.56 -7.65
C VAL A 71 -4.23 -1.88 -9.00
N THR A 72 -5.34 -1.20 -9.30
CA THR A 72 -6.08 -1.38 -10.57
C THR A 72 -6.36 -0.04 -11.23
N LEU A 73 -6.76 -0.08 -12.48
CA LEU A 73 -7.24 1.09 -13.21
C LEU A 73 -8.75 1.18 -13.18
#